data_1b3b5fbd4e033b1b4ebfe983b4e940e4
#
_entry.id   1b3b5fbd4e033b1b4ebfe983b4e940e4
#
_cell.length_a   1.000
_cell.length_b   1.000
_cell.length_c   1.000
_cell.angle_alpha   90.00
_cell.angle_beta   90.00
_cell.angle_gamma   90.00
#
_symmetry.space_group_name_H-M   'P 1'
#
loop_
_entity.id
_entity.type
_entity.pdbx_description
1 polymer ?
#
loop_
_entity_poly.entity_id
_entity_poly.type
_entity_poly.pdbx_seq_one_letter_code
_entity_poly.pdbx_strand_id
1 'polypeptide(L)'
;MKKGGHLLDGHFERHAFLPARLAVEESQTQRRHKMTILIREDQSAVARLTMNRPEALNALSDAMLAALHEELERISEDRSIRAVIIGGAGKAFCAGHDLKEMTQGRQAEDGGKAYFADLFNRCANVMRAIRDLPQPVIAQPHGIATAAGCQLVAACDLAIAAEGTRFGVNGVNIGLFCSTPMVALSRNIPRKQAFEMLTTGQFINTERATAMGLINKAVPEQDLNAATQELAETIAAKLGSAVKIGKEAFYRQLEMGLDDAYDYTRDVMVENMLWRDTEEGIAAFIEKRPPEWTQ
;
A
#
# COMPACT_ATOMS: atom_id res chain seq x y z
N MET A 1 57.35 -36.31 52.03
CA MET A 1 56.47 -35.56 52.98
C MET A 1 56.01 -34.28 52.27
N LYS A 2 54.71 -34.01 52.35
CA LYS A 2 53.92 -32.84 51.99
C LYS A 2 53.33 -32.82 50.57
N LYS A 3 52.00 -32.93 50.65
CA LYS A 3 50.96 -32.85 49.63
C LYS A 3 50.79 -31.40 49.12
N GLY A 4 50.57 -31.24 47.85
CA GLY A 4 50.08 -29.98 47.24
C GLY A 4 48.78 -30.30 46.50
N GLY A 5 47.69 -29.64 46.91
CA GLY A 5 46.37 -29.77 46.30
C GLY A 5 46.20 -28.87 45.07
N HIS A 6 45.59 -29.44 44.03
CA HIS A 6 45.09 -28.72 42.87
C HIS A 6 43.70 -28.18 43.16
N LEU A 7 43.53 -26.88 43.05
CA LEU A 7 42.24 -26.18 42.93
C LEU A 7 41.81 -26.21 41.46
N LEU A 8 40.63 -26.77 41.20
CA LEU A 8 39.92 -26.71 39.93
C LEU A 8 39.02 -25.47 39.95
N ASP A 9 39.34 -24.49 39.13
CA ASP A 9 38.46 -23.36 38.82
C ASP A 9 37.36 -23.84 37.87
N GLY A 10 36.12 -23.92 38.39
CA GLY A 10 34.94 -24.17 37.60
C GLY A 10 34.35 -22.90 37.03
N HIS A 11 34.50 -22.66 35.73
CA HIS A 11 33.74 -21.65 35.02
C HIS A 11 32.28 -22.07 34.93
N PHE A 12 31.43 -21.42 35.68
CA PHE A 12 29.96 -21.45 35.53
C PHE A 12 29.56 -20.52 34.38
N GLU A 13 29.31 -21.05 33.19
CA GLU A 13 28.59 -20.34 32.13
C GLU A 13 27.14 -20.09 32.58
N ARG A 14 26.79 -18.85 32.80
CA ARG A 14 25.40 -18.44 33.03
C ARG A 14 24.67 -18.42 31.68
N HIS A 15 24.02 -19.52 31.33
CA HIS A 15 22.97 -19.48 30.32
C HIS A 15 21.84 -18.60 30.83
N ALA A 16 21.67 -17.45 30.18
CA ALA A 16 20.52 -16.56 30.42
C ALA A 16 19.25 -17.27 29.94
N PHE A 17 18.49 -17.84 30.87
CA PHE A 17 17.12 -18.30 30.60
C PHE A 17 16.24 -17.07 30.34
N LEU A 18 15.85 -16.85 29.09
CA LEU A 18 14.72 -15.97 28.79
C LEU A 18 13.48 -16.51 29.54
N PRO A 19 12.73 -15.67 30.26
CA PRO A 19 11.58 -16.15 31.02
C PRO A 19 10.54 -16.74 30.04
N ALA A 20 10.07 -17.93 30.30
CA ALA A 20 9.10 -18.69 29.51
C ALA A 20 7.82 -17.89 29.15
N ARG A 21 7.50 -16.86 29.91
CA ARG A 21 6.40 -15.92 29.64
C ARG A 21 6.58 -15.10 28.36
N LEU A 22 7.78 -14.57 28.11
CA LEU A 22 8.08 -13.79 26.88
C LEU A 22 8.01 -14.68 25.64
N ALA A 23 8.53 -15.89 25.70
CA ALA A 23 8.47 -16.85 24.58
C ALA A 23 7.02 -17.29 24.25
N VAL A 24 6.14 -17.38 25.27
CA VAL A 24 4.71 -17.68 25.06
C VAL A 24 3.95 -16.49 24.50
N GLU A 25 4.23 -15.27 24.93
CA GLU A 25 3.62 -14.05 24.43
C GLU A 25 4.05 -13.77 22.98
N GLU A 26 5.32 -13.94 22.64
CA GLU A 26 5.82 -13.87 21.26
C GLU A 26 5.17 -14.94 20.36
N SER A 27 5.04 -16.20 20.85
CA SER A 27 4.36 -17.26 20.13
C SER A 27 2.86 -17.01 19.93
N GLN A 28 2.18 -16.41 20.90
CA GLN A 28 0.76 -16.04 20.77
C GLN A 28 0.56 -14.84 19.85
N THR A 29 1.45 -13.86 19.87
CA THR A 29 1.44 -12.72 18.95
C THR A 29 1.70 -13.17 17.53
N GLN A 30 2.69 -14.03 17.30
CA GLN A 30 2.96 -14.62 15.99
C GLN A 30 1.80 -15.51 15.48
N ARG A 31 1.12 -16.27 16.36
CA ARG A 31 -0.07 -17.06 16.00
C ARG A 31 -1.27 -16.17 15.68
N ARG A 32 -1.47 -15.06 16.40
CA ARG A 32 -2.51 -14.06 16.10
C ARG A 32 -2.28 -13.39 14.74
N HIS A 33 -1.05 -12.97 14.43
CA HIS A 33 -0.69 -12.43 13.13
C HIS A 33 -0.95 -13.41 11.98
N LYS A 34 -0.71 -14.72 12.22
CA LYS A 34 -0.97 -15.76 11.20
C LYS A 34 -2.46 -16.02 10.93
N MET A 35 -3.36 -15.55 11.81
CA MET A 35 -4.82 -15.68 11.65
C MET A 35 -5.49 -14.42 11.10
N THR A 36 -4.79 -13.28 11.06
CA THR A 36 -5.34 -12.00 10.60
C THR A 36 -5.07 -11.82 9.10
N ILE A 37 -6.13 -11.64 8.32
CA ILE A 37 -6.04 -11.54 6.85
C ILE A 37 -5.33 -10.27 6.36
N LEU A 38 -5.41 -9.20 7.13
CA LEU A 38 -4.73 -7.92 6.91
C LEU A 38 -4.06 -7.51 8.22
N ILE A 39 -2.76 -7.26 8.18
CA ILE A 39 -1.99 -6.82 9.35
C ILE A 39 -1.74 -5.32 9.21
N ARG A 40 -2.01 -4.55 10.29
CA ARG A 40 -1.63 -3.15 10.42
C ARG A 40 -0.49 -3.02 11.43
N GLU A 41 0.56 -2.30 11.04
CA GLU A 41 1.69 -1.92 11.89
C GLU A 41 1.96 -0.43 11.68
N ASP A 42 2.00 0.33 12.78
CA ASP A 42 2.21 1.77 12.73
C ASP A 42 3.62 2.11 13.24
N GLN A 43 4.36 2.90 12.46
CA GLN A 43 5.70 3.37 12.82
C GLN A 43 5.92 4.78 12.27
N SER A 44 6.41 5.72 13.10
CA SER A 44 6.79 7.07 12.65
C SER A 44 5.71 7.80 11.87
N ALA A 45 4.46 7.74 12.34
CA ALA A 45 3.27 8.28 11.65
C ALA A 45 2.97 7.65 10.27
N VAL A 46 3.48 6.46 10.01
CA VAL A 46 3.22 5.65 8.82
C VAL A 46 2.44 4.41 9.22
N ALA A 47 1.31 4.14 8.59
CA ALA A 47 0.58 2.90 8.73
C ALA A 47 1.00 1.93 7.61
N ARG A 48 1.45 0.74 7.97
CA ARG A 48 1.75 -0.35 7.04
C ARG A 48 0.65 -1.38 7.07
N LEU A 49 -0.02 -1.58 5.96
CA LEU A 49 -1.05 -2.59 5.75
C LEU A 49 -0.45 -3.74 4.95
N THR A 50 -0.34 -4.92 5.56
CA THR A 50 0.18 -6.12 4.91
C THR A 50 -0.94 -7.12 4.66
N MET A 51 -1.29 -7.36 3.38
CA MET A 51 -2.17 -8.45 2.98
C MET A 51 -1.53 -9.78 3.39
N ASN A 52 -2.23 -10.59 4.19
CA ASN A 52 -1.64 -11.75 4.86
C ASN A 52 -2.38 -13.06 4.55
N ARG A 53 -2.50 -13.37 3.25
CA ARG A 53 -2.95 -14.66 2.72
C ARG A 53 -1.94 -15.22 1.71
N PRO A 54 -0.67 -15.47 2.14
CA PRO A 54 0.40 -15.88 1.22
C PRO A 54 0.13 -17.20 0.50
N GLU A 55 -0.63 -18.12 1.12
CA GLU A 55 -1.05 -19.40 0.51
C GLU A 55 -2.01 -19.22 -0.67
N ALA A 56 -2.74 -18.10 -0.71
CA ALA A 56 -3.62 -17.70 -1.80
C ALA A 56 -3.04 -16.52 -2.61
N LEU A 57 -1.71 -16.28 -2.53
CA LEU A 57 -1.01 -15.18 -3.20
C LEU A 57 -1.67 -13.81 -2.95
N ASN A 58 -2.18 -13.60 -1.74
CA ASN A 58 -2.87 -12.39 -1.30
C ASN A 58 -4.04 -11.99 -2.22
N ALA A 59 -4.77 -12.99 -2.74
CA ALA A 59 -5.94 -12.75 -3.57
C ALA A 59 -6.98 -11.91 -2.82
N LEU A 60 -7.58 -10.95 -3.54
CA LEU A 60 -8.65 -10.09 -3.06
C LEU A 60 -9.96 -10.89 -2.94
N SER A 61 -10.05 -11.66 -1.85
CA SER A 61 -11.27 -12.34 -1.40
C SER A 61 -12.27 -11.34 -0.84
N ASP A 62 -13.50 -11.79 -0.63
CA ASP A 62 -14.54 -10.98 0.02
C ASP A 62 -14.06 -10.44 1.38
N ALA A 63 -13.41 -11.29 2.17
CA ALA A 63 -12.87 -10.90 3.47
C ALA A 63 -11.69 -9.92 3.34
N MET A 64 -10.79 -10.07 2.35
CA MET A 64 -9.67 -9.15 2.13
C MET A 64 -10.15 -7.77 1.68
N LEU A 65 -11.14 -7.71 0.78
CA LEU A 65 -11.73 -6.44 0.35
C LEU A 65 -12.41 -5.71 1.50
N ALA A 66 -13.16 -6.44 2.34
CA ALA A 66 -13.78 -5.86 3.54
C ALA A 66 -12.74 -5.32 4.52
N ALA A 67 -11.68 -6.11 4.82
CA ALA A 67 -10.62 -5.71 5.73
C ALA A 67 -9.84 -4.48 5.23
N LEU A 68 -9.52 -4.42 3.93
CA LEU A 68 -8.84 -3.25 3.33
C LEU A 68 -9.74 -2.01 3.42
N HIS A 69 -11.01 -2.13 3.08
CA HIS A 69 -11.93 -0.99 3.11
C HIS A 69 -12.09 -0.45 4.54
N GLU A 70 -12.39 -1.33 5.50
CA GLU A 70 -12.57 -0.97 6.89
C GLU A 70 -11.32 -0.29 7.49
N GLU A 71 -10.12 -0.80 7.14
CA GLU A 71 -8.88 -0.24 7.65
C GLU A 71 -8.55 1.11 7.02
N LEU A 72 -8.83 1.30 5.73
CA LEU A 72 -8.68 2.60 5.07
C LEU A 72 -9.65 3.63 5.65
N GLU A 73 -10.89 3.25 5.97
CA GLU A 73 -11.84 4.13 6.65
C GLU A 73 -11.32 4.56 8.04
N ARG A 74 -10.80 3.62 8.85
CA ARG A 74 -10.20 3.95 10.15
C ARG A 74 -9.02 4.91 10.02
N ILE A 75 -8.14 4.67 9.04
CA ILE A 75 -6.98 5.54 8.79
C ILE A 75 -7.42 6.93 8.34
N SER A 76 -8.51 7.07 7.60
CA SER A 76 -8.99 8.37 7.13
C SER A 76 -9.31 9.34 8.28
N GLU A 77 -9.73 8.81 9.43
CA GLU A 77 -10.06 9.57 10.65
C GLU A 77 -8.86 9.72 11.59
N ASP A 78 -7.80 8.96 11.39
CA ASP A 78 -6.62 8.92 12.27
C ASP A 78 -5.60 10.01 11.88
N ARG A 79 -5.65 11.13 12.60
CA ARG A 79 -4.73 12.26 12.37
C ARG A 79 -3.28 11.97 12.74
N SER A 80 -2.99 10.92 13.48
CA SER A 80 -1.61 10.53 13.81
C SER A 80 -0.90 9.87 12.64
N ILE A 81 -1.65 9.32 11.66
CA ILE A 81 -1.11 8.72 10.44
C ILE A 81 -1.01 9.78 9.35
N ARG A 82 0.13 9.84 8.69
CA ARG A 82 0.49 10.80 7.65
C ARG A 82 0.76 10.17 6.29
N ALA A 83 1.10 8.88 6.25
CA ALA A 83 1.29 8.10 5.03
C ALA A 83 0.89 6.64 5.28
N VAL A 84 0.51 5.94 4.21
CA VAL A 84 0.11 4.53 4.25
C VAL A 84 0.96 3.74 3.27
N ILE A 85 1.41 2.56 3.67
CA ILE A 85 2.08 1.59 2.81
C ILE A 85 1.18 0.36 2.70
N ILE A 86 0.91 -0.10 1.47
CA ILE A 86 0.20 -1.36 1.22
C ILE A 86 1.19 -2.37 0.64
N GLY A 87 1.42 -3.46 1.38
CA GLY A 87 2.29 -4.57 1.01
C GLY A 87 1.56 -5.92 1.04
N GLY A 88 2.30 -6.98 0.74
CA GLY A 88 1.80 -8.35 0.81
C GLY A 88 2.80 -9.28 1.51
N ALA A 89 2.32 -10.28 2.22
CA ALA A 89 3.14 -11.32 2.81
C ALA A 89 3.47 -12.43 1.80
N GLY A 90 4.60 -13.13 1.99
CA GLY A 90 5.00 -14.27 1.19
C GLY A 90 5.60 -13.91 -0.16
N LYS A 91 5.33 -14.67 -1.23
CA LYS A 91 6.03 -14.58 -2.51
C LYS A 91 5.37 -13.70 -3.57
N ALA A 92 4.24 -13.09 -3.28
CA ALA A 92 3.48 -12.26 -4.23
C ALA A 92 2.80 -11.10 -3.52
N PHE A 93 2.75 -9.97 -4.17
CA PHE A 93 1.99 -8.83 -3.69
C PHE A 93 0.49 -9.15 -3.69
N CYS A 94 -0.08 -9.43 -4.88
CA CYS A 94 -1.50 -9.77 -5.03
C CYS A 94 -1.79 -10.40 -6.39
N ALA A 95 -2.47 -11.54 -6.40
CA ALA A 95 -2.83 -12.26 -7.63
C ALA A 95 -4.18 -11.86 -8.25
N GLY A 96 -4.84 -10.81 -7.74
CA GLY A 96 -6.17 -10.39 -8.18
C GLY A 96 -7.28 -11.02 -7.34
N HIS A 97 -8.49 -11.13 -7.89
CA HIS A 97 -9.63 -11.71 -7.18
C HIS A 97 -9.45 -13.19 -6.85
N ASP A 98 -10.09 -13.66 -5.79
CA ASP A 98 -10.12 -15.08 -5.43
C ASP A 98 -11.02 -15.86 -6.40
N LEU A 99 -10.40 -16.59 -7.33
CA LEU A 99 -11.11 -17.37 -8.34
C LEU A 99 -11.96 -18.51 -7.75
N LYS A 100 -11.63 -18.97 -6.54
CA LYS A 100 -12.45 -20.00 -5.86
C LYS A 100 -13.79 -19.41 -5.40
N GLU A 101 -13.76 -18.22 -4.77
CA GLU A 101 -14.96 -17.49 -4.38
C GLU A 101 -15.79 -17.12 -5.62
N MET A 102 -15.15 -16.63 -6.69
CA MET A 102 -15.85 -16.34 -7.95
C MET A 102 -16.50 -17.59 -8.57
N THR A 103 -15.84 -18.75 -8.51
CA THR A 103 -16.39 -20.01 -9.00
C THR A 103 -17.58 -20.44 -8.16
N GLN A 104 -17.50 -20.27 -6.84
CA GLN A 104 -18.62 -20.55 -5.93
C GLN A 104 -19.79 -19.59 -6.17
N GLY A 105 -19.52 -18.29 -6.31
CA GLY A 105 -20.56 -17.28 -6.59
C GLY A 105 -21.34 -17.56 -7.87
N ARG A 106 -20.69 -18.16 -8.89
CA ARG A 106 -21.32 -18.56 -10.15
C ARG A 106 -22.37 -19.67 -9.98
N GLN A 107 -22.39 -20.39 -8.86
CA GLN A 107 -23.38 -21.46 -8.61
C GLN A 107 -24.75 -20.92 -8.15
N ALA A 108 -24.89 -19.61 -7.91
CA ALA A 108 -26.16 -18.99 -7.58
C ALA A 108 -27.19 -19.13 -8.74
N GLU A 109 -28.48 -19.08 -8.43
CA GLU A 109 -29.56 -19.26 -9.40
C GLU A 109 -29.50 -18.26 -10.58
N ASP A 110 -29.01 -17.04 -10.33
CA ASP A 110 -28.80 -15.99 -11.34
C ASP A 110 -27.48 -16.11 -12.12
N GLY A 111 -26.78 -17.24 -11.99
CA GLY A 111 -25.44 -17.47 -12.57
C GLY A 111 -24.35 -16.60 -11.96
N GLY A 112 -24.58 -16.05 -10.78
CA GLY A 112 -23.63 -15.20 -10.03
C GLY A 112 -23.70 -13.72 -10.38
N LYS A 113 -24.72 -13.27 -11.12
CA LYS A 113 -24.86 -11.87 -11.56
C LYS A 113 -24.84 -10.90 -10.39
N ALA A 114 -25.62 -11.14 -9.36
CA ALA A 114 -25.65 -10.28 -8.16
C ALA A 114 -24.33 -10.30 -7.41
N TYR A 115 -23.74 -11.49 -7.22
CA TYR A 115 -22.43 -11.65 -6.58
C TYR A 115 -21.31 -10.89 -7.32
N PHE A 116 -21.23 -11.04 -8.65
CA PHE A 116 -20.19 -10.34 -9.42
C PHE A 116 -20.36 -8.82 -9.42
N ALA A 117 -21.61 -8.33 -9.49
CA ALA A 117 -21.88 -6.91 -9.38
C ALA A 117 -21.41 -6.36 -8.02
N ASP A 118 -21.71 -7.05 -6.93
CA ASP A 118 -21.28 -6.70 -5.58
C ASP A 118 -19.75 -6.79 -5.42
N LEU A 119 -19.13 -7.88 -5.85
CA LEU A 119 -17.66 -8.07 -5.80
C LEU A 119 -16.92 -6.92 -6.48
N PHE A 120 -17.30 -6.58 -7.71
CA PHE A 120 -16.62 -5.51 -8.45
C PHE A 120 -16.92 -4.13 -7.87
N ASN A 121 -18.09 -3.91 -7.27
CA ASN A 121 -18.40 -2.68 -6.54
C ASN A 121 -17.54 -2.55 -5.27
N ARG A 122 -17.40 -3.60 -4.46
CA ARG A 122 -16.53 -3.60 -3.27
C ARG A 122 -15.08 -3.37 -3.64
N CYS A 123 -14.59 -4.02 -4.70
CA CYS A 123 -13.25 -3.77 -5.20
C CYS A 123 -13.07 -2.31 -5.64
N ALA A 124 -14.01 -1.75 -6.40
CA ALA A 124 -13.98 -0.35 -6.83
C ALA A 124 -14.03 0.62 -5.63
N ASN A 125 -14.77 0.27 -4.56
CA ASN A 125 -14.83 1.08 -3.34
C ASN A 125 -13.47 1.12 -2.62
N VAL A 126 -12.74 0.00 -2.53
CA VAL A 126 -11.36 0.00 -2.01
C VAL A 126 -10.47 0.93 -2.83
N MET A 127 -10.53 0.88 -4.17
CA MET A 127 -9.71 1.76 -5.03
C MET A 127 -10.08 3.24 -4.87
N ARG A 128 -11.37 3.56 -4.73
CA ARG A 128 -11.83 4.93 -4.43
C ARG A 128 -11.37 5.37 -3.05
N ALA A 129 -11.49 4.51 -2.03
CA ALA A 129 -11.03 4.82 -0.68
C ALA A 129 -9.53 5.18 -0.64
N ILE A 130 -8.69 4.48 -1.42
CA ILE A 130 -7.27 4.82 -1.57
C ILE A 130 -7.08 6.21 -2.14
N ARG A 131 -7.79 6.55 -3.23
CA ARG A 131 -7.72 7.89 -3.86
C ARG A 131 -8.22 8.98 -2.91
N ASP A 132 -9.34 8.73 -2.23
CA ASP A 132 -10.04 9.73 -1.41
C ASP A 132 -9.45 9.85 0.01
N LEU A 133 -8.55 8.94 0.40
CA LEU A 133 -7.82 8.98 1.68
C LEU A 133 -7.00 10.27 1.77
N PRO A 134 -7.09 11.03 2.89
CA PRO A 134 -6.27 12.24 3.06
C PRO A 134 -4.76 11.97 3.08
N GLN A 135 -4.36 10.79 3.54
CA GLN A 135 -2.97 10.34 3.55
C GLN A 135 -2.55 9.77 2.20
N PRO A 136 -1.36 10.09 1.68
CA PRO A 136 -0.80 9.40 0.53
C PRO A 136 -0.60 7.91 0.78
N VAL A 137 -0.93 7.09 -0.22
CA VAL A 137 -0.82 5.63 -0.18
C VAL A 137 0.28 5.17 -1.14
N ILE A 138 1.20 4.38 -0.62
CA ILE A 138 2.34 3.84 -1.36
C ILE A 138 2.16 2.34 -1.52
N ALA A 139 2.06 1.85 -2.74
CA ALA A 139 2.12 0.41 -3.00
C ALA A 139 3.56 -0.10 -2.87
N GLN A 140 3.72 -1.29 -2.25
CA GLN A 140 4.98 -1.98 -2.07
C GLN A 140 4.95 -3.37 -2.75
N PRO A 141 4.84 -3.45 -4.09
CA PRO A 141 4.73 -4.72 -4.77
C PRO A 141 6.06 -5.46 -4.87
N HIS A 142 5.96 -6.79 -4.70
CA HIS A 142 7.03 -7.76 -4.94
C HIS A 142 6.48 -9.00 -5.64
N GLY A 143 7.32 -9.79 -6.29
CA GLY A 143 6.97 -11.02 -6.98
C GLY A 143 5.95 -10.83 -8.10
N ILE A 144 4.65 -10.82 -7.80
CA ILE A 144 3.58 -10.66 -8.79
C ILE A 144 2.50 -9.71 -8.28
N ALA A 145 2.10 -8.77 -9.14
CA ALA A 145 0.90 -7.95 -9.02
C ALA A 145 0.07 -8.09 -10.29
N THR A 146 -1.06 -8.83 -10.24
CA THR A 146 -1.82 -9.12 -11.45
C THR A 146 -3.33 -8.91 -11.31
N ALA A 147 -4.02 -8.66 -12.40
CA ALA A 147 -5.45 -8.36 -12.47
C ALA A 147 -5.84 -7.23 -11.48
N ALA A 148 -6.73 -7.50 -10.52
CA ALA A 148 -7.09 -6.54 -9.48
C ALA A 148 -5.90 -6.19 -8.54
N GLY A 149 -4.87 -7.03 -8.45
CA GLY A 149 -3.62 -6.70 -7.74
C GLY A 149 -2.79 -5.65 -8.48
N CYS A 150 -2.74 -5.67 -9.81
CA CYS A 150 -2.13 -4.62 -10.63
C CYS A 150 -2.99 -3.33 -10.59
N GLN A 151 -4.31 -3.46 -10.54
CA GLN A 151 -5.23 -2.34 -10.31
C GLN A 151 -4.95 -1.66 -8.96
N LEU A 152 -4.70 -2.43 -7.90
CA LEU A 152 -4.38 -1.91 -6.58
C LEU A 152 -3.08 -1.08 -6.60
N VAL A 153 -2.03 -1.56 -7.30
CA VAL A 153 -0.80 -0.77 -7.51
C VAL A 153 -1.09 0.53 -8.24
N ALA A 154 -1.86 0.47 -9.34
CA ALA A 154 -2.20 1.65 -10.14
C ALA A 154 -3.16 2.61 -9.41
N ALA A 155 -3.92 2.16 -8.41
CA ALA A 155 -4.82 3.00 -7.62
C ALA A 155 -4.12 3.72 -6.46
N CYS A 156 -2.94 3.22 -6.02
CA CYS A 156 -2.13 3.93 -5.04
C CYS A 156 -1.50 5.18 -5.64
N ASP A 157 -1.23 6.18 -4.79
CA ASP A 157 -0.65 7.45 -5.22
C ASP A 157 0.78 7.30 -5.71
N LEU A 158 1.52 6.37 -5.09
CA LEU A 158 2.92 6.07 -5.37
C LEU A 158 3.17 4.56 -5.31
N ALA A 159 4.27 4.10 -5.91
CA ALA A 159 4.67 2.70 -5.85
C ALA A 159 6.18 2.53 -5.91
N ILE A 160 6.74 1.73 -4.99
CA ILE A 160 8.12 1.24 -5.04
C ILE A 160 8.06 -0.28 -5.10
N ALA A 161 8.67 -0.88 -6.12
CA ALA A 161 8.64 -2.31 -6.34
C ALA A 161 9.97 -3.00 -5.99
N ALA A 162 9.92 -4.27 -5.62
CA ALA A 162 11.11 -5.11 -5.67
C ALA A 162 11.51 -5.39 -7.12
N GLU A 163 12.80 -5.39 -7.42
CA GLU A 163 13.33 -5.87 -8.69
C GLU A 163 12.81 -7.29 -8.97
N GLY A 164 12.54 -7.59 -10.25
CA GLY A 164 11.95 -8.88 -10.64
C GLY A 164 10.43 -8.98 -10.45
N THR A 165 9.78 -7.98 -9.87
CA THR A 165 8.31 -7.93 -9.81
C THR A 165 7.71 -7.91 -11.21
N ARG A 166 6.63 -8.68 -11.40
CA ARG A 166 5.89 -8.75 -12.66
C ARG A 166 4.49 -8.16 -12.49
N PHE A 167 4.11 -7.30 -13.41
CA PHE A 167 2.81 -6.63 -13.43
C PHE A 167 2.00 -7.11 -14.64
N GLY A 168 0.70 -7.33 -14.47
CA GLY A 168 -0.15 -7.76 -15.57
C GLY A 168 -1.63 -7.58 -15.31
N VAL A 169 -2.41 -7.52 -16.40
CA VAL A 169 -3.88 -7.53 -16.37
C VAL A 169 -4.37 -8.64 -17.29
N ASN A 170 -4.04 -9.85 -16.91
CA ASN A 170 -4.07 -11.06 -17.72
C ASN A 170 -5.41 -11.81 -17.75
N GLY A 171 -6.51 -11.19 -17.32
CA GLY A 171 -7.84 -11.81 -17.33
C GLY A 171 -8.27 -12.31 -18.71
N VAL A 172 -7.83 -11.65 -19.79
CA VAL A 172 -8.13 -12.06 -21.17
C VAL A 172 -7.67 -13.50 -21.46
N ASN A 173 -6.62 -13.99 -20.79
CA ASN A 173 -6.12 -15.35 -20.97
C ASN A 173 -7.09 -16.43 -20.42
N ILE A 174 -8.06 -16.04 -19.58
CA ILE A 174 -9.11 -16.90 -19.05
C ILE A 174 -10.52 -16.49 -19.53
N GLY A 175 -10.61 -15.68 -20.60
CA GLY A 175 -11.86 -15.21 -21.16
C GLY A 175 -12.52 -14.06 -20.40
N LEU A 176 -11.82 -13.38 -19.49
CA LEU A 176 -12.32 -12.26 -18.72
C LEU A 176 -11.49 -11.00 -19.00
N PHE A 177 -12.07 -10.02 -19.70
CA PHE A 177 -11.39 -8.74 -19.89
C PHE A 177 -11.33 -7.96 -18.55
N CYS A 178 -10.16 -7.43 -18.21
CA CYS A 178 -9.92 -6.70 -16.96
C CYS A 178 -10.54 -5.28 -17.00
N SER A 179 -11.88 -5.21 -17.07
CA SER A 179 -12.61 -3.94 -17.29
C SER A 179 -12.51 -2.98 -16.11
N THR A 180 -12.57 -3.45 -14.86
CA THR A 180 -12.36 -2.61 -13.68
C THR A 180 -10.89 -2.23 -13.48
N PRO A 181 -9.90 -3.13 -13.65
CA PRO A 181 -8.49 -2.76 -13.63
C PRO A 181 -8.08 -1.72 -14.68
N MET A 182 -8.68 -1.73 -15.88
CA MET A 182 -8.34 -0.75 -16.91
C MET A 182 -8.59 0.70 -16.50
N VAL A 183 -9.53 0.93 -15.56
CA VAL A 183 -9.88 2.29 -15.10
C VAL A 183 -8.68 2.94 -14.40
N ALA A 184 -8.04 2.25 -13.47
CA ALA A 184 -6.83 2.74 -12.81
C ALA A 184 -5.64 2.80 -13.77
N LEU A 185 -5.42 1.73 -14.58
CA LEU A 185 -4.30 1.70 -15.52
C LEU A 185 -4.35 2.86 -16.52
N SER A 186 -5.46 3.05 -17.21
CA SER A 186 -5.58 4.05 -18.28
C SER A 186 -5.50 5.51 -17.80
N ARG A 187 -5.59 5.72 -16.48
CA ARG A 187 -5.40 7.01 -15.82
C ARG A 187 -3.96 7.26 -15.38
N ASN A 188 -3.15 6.20 -15.28
CA ASN A 188 -1.77 6.30 -14.76
C ASN A 188 -0.70 6.04 -15.81
N ILE A 189 -1.01 5.27 -16.85
CA ILE A 189 -0.03 4.92 -17.89
C ILE A 189 -0.55 5.29 -19.29
N PRO A 190 0.35 5.43 -20.30
CA PRO A 190 -0.06 5.80 -21.66
C PRO A 190 -1.07 4.82 -22.25
N ARG A 191 -2.11 5.34 -22.90
CA ARG A 191 -3.28 4.57 -23.37
C ARG A 191 -2.92 3.34 -24.21
N LYS A 192 -1.95 3.45 -25.15
CA LYS A 192 -1.54 2.31 -25.97
C LYS A 192 -0.89 1.20 -25.16
N GLN A 193 -0.10 1.54 -24.16
CA GLN A 193 0.56 0.59 -23.26
C GLN A 193 -0.45 -0.09 -22.33
N ALA A 194 -1.41 0.67 -21.80
CA ALA A 194 -2.51 0.10 -21.03
C ALA A 194 -3.33 -0.89 -21.87
N PHE A 195 -3.69 -0.51 -23.10
CA PHE A 195 -4.48 -1.35 -24.00
C PHE A 195 -3.73 -2.61 -24.45
N GLU A 196 -2.43 -2.51 -24.70
CA GLU A 196 -1.56 -3.66 -24.98
C GLU A 196 -1.56 -4.66 -23.83
N MET A 197 -1.36 -4.22 -22.58
CA MET A 197 -1.41 -5.09 -21.40
C MET A 197 -2.78 -5.79 -21.26
N LEU A 198 -3.87 -5.05 -21.49
CA LEU A 198 -5.24 -5.55 -21.37
C LEU A 198 -5.62 -6.58 -22.44
N THR A 199 -5.12 -6.39 -23.67
CA THR A 199 -5.51 -7.23 -24.83
C THR A 199 -4.59 -8.42 -25.05
N THR A 200 -3.31 -8.31 -24.67
CA THR A 200 -2.35 -9.40 -24.79
C THR A 200 -2.30 -10.28 -23.54
N GLY A 201 -2.68 -9.75 -22.37
CA GLY A 201 -2.54 -10.43 -21.10
C GLY A 201 -1.09 -10.75 -20.72
N GLN A 202 -0.11 -10.09 -21.35
CA GLN A 202 1.30 -10.29 -21.06
C GLN A 202 1.72 -9.55 -19.81
N PHE A 203 2.68 -10.14 -19.08
CA PHE A 203 3.32 -9.47 -17.96
C PHE A 203 4.41 -8.52 -18.45
N ILE A 204 4.55 -7.40 -17.75
CA ILE A 204 5.68 -6.48 -17.89
C ILE A 204 6.59 -6.60 -16.65
N ASN A 205 7.87 -6.30 -16.83
CA ASN A 205 8.85 -6.24 -15.75
C ASN A 205 8.90 -4.84 -15.12
N THR A 206 9.71 -4.69 -14.06
CA THR A 206 9.89 -3.43 -13.34
C THR A 206 10.48 -2.31 -14.17
N GLU A 207 11.38 -2.62 -15.11
CA GLU A 207 11.97 -1.63 -16.02
C GLU A 207 10.89 -0.96 -16.89
N ARG A 208 10.05 -1.79 -17.53
CA ARG A 208 8.94 -1.28 -18.34
C ARG A 208 7.90 -0.58 -17.48
N ALA A 209 7.59 -1.10 -16.29
CA ALA A 209 6.64 -0.50 -15.35
C ALA A 209 7.09 0.89 -14.90
N THR A 210 8.39 1.09 -14.62
CA THR A 210 8.97 2.39 -14.31
C THR A 210 8.93 3.34 -15.52
N ALA A 211 9.33 2.85 -16.69
CA ALA A 211 9.38 3.66 -17.92
C ALA A 211 8.00 4.20 -18.33
N MET A 212 6.91 3.48 -18.02
CA MET A 212 5.53 3.92 -18.33
C MET A 212 4.85 4.65 -17.16
N GLY A 213 5.46 4.74 -15.99
CA GLY A 213 4.92 5.44 -14.83
C GLY A 213 3.92 4.63 -14.00
N LEU A 214 3.86 3.30 -14.16
CA LEU A 214 3.07 2.43 -13.28
C LEU A 214 3.65 2.36 -11.86
N ILE A 215 4.97 2.47 -11.74
CA ILE A 215 5.70 2.56 -10.48
C ILE A 215 6.73 3.71 -10.55
N ASN A 216 7.09 4.27 -9.39
CA ASN A 216 8.08 5.35 -9.30
C ASN A 216 9.50 4.84 -9.46
N LYS A 217 9.83 3.68 -8.85
CA LYS A 217 11.13 3.03 -8.96
C LYS A 217 11.07 1.56 -8.57
N ALA A 218 12.11 0.81 -8.96
CA ALA A 218 12.38 -0.53 -8.45
C ALA A 218 13.68 -0.51 -7.65
N VAL A 219 13.76 -1.35 -6.62
CA VAL A 219 14.94 -1.52 -5.76
C VAL A 219 15.18 -3.02 -5.52
N PRO A 220 16.40 -3.45 -5.15
CA PRO A 220 16.63 -4.82 -4.70
C PRO A 220 15.64 -5.25 -3.63
N GLU A 221 15.21 -6.51 -3.66
CA GLU A 221 14.14 -7.00 -2.76
C GLU A 221 14.45 -6.78 -1.28
N GLN A 222 15.70 -6.96 -0.87
CA GLN A 222 16.15 -6.73 0.51
C GLN A 222 16.05 -5.26 0.93
N ASP A 223 16.03 -4.32 0.00
CA ASP A 223 15.98 -2.87 0.27
C ASP A 223 14.56 -2.31 0.18
N LEU A 224 13.59 -3.12 -0.27
CA LEU A 224 12.21 -2.69 -0.55
C LEU A 224 11.54 -2.06 0.67
N ASN A 225 11.63 -2.70 1.83
CA ASN A 225 11.03 -2.20 3.07
C ASN A 225 11.64 -0.86 3.48
N ALA A 226 12.96 -0.74 3.46
CA ALA A 226 13.67 0.48 3.84
C ALA A 226 13.36 1.63 2.88
N ALA A 227 13.43 1.39 1.57
CA ALA A 227 13.17 2.41 0.55
C ALA A 227 11.72 2.93 0.57
N THR A 228 10.75 2.04 0.86
CA THR A 228 9.34 2.43 0.96
C THR A 228 9.07 3.19 2.24
N GLN A 229 9.68 2.77 3.36
CA GLN A 229 9.56 3.45 4.63
C GLN A 229 10.18 4.86 4.57
N GLU A 230 11.36 5.02 3.99
CA GLU A 230 12.02 6.31 3.77
C GLU A 230 11.14 7.30 2.98
N LEU A 231 10.50 6.83 1.90
CA LEU A 231 9.57 7.66 1.13
C LEU A 231 8.36 8.06 1.97
N ALA A 232 7.76 7.11 2.70
CA ALA A 232 6.63 7.38 3.58
C ALA A 232 6.97 8.37 4.69
N GLU A 233 8.12 8.24 5.34
CA GLU A 233 8.60 9.16 6.37
C GLU A 233 8.92 10.55 5.80
N THR A 234 9.47 10.62 4.58
CA THR A 234 9.68 11.88 3.87
C THR A 234 8.37 12.64 3.67
N ILE A 235 7.29 11.92 3.32
CA ILE A 235 5.94 12.48 3.18
C ILE A 235 5.39 12.86 4.55
N ALA A 236 5.48 11.96 5.53
CA ALA A 236 4.97 12.15 6.88
C ALA A 236 5.59 13.34 7.61
N ALA A 237 6.84 13.72 7.27
CA ALA A 237 7.52 14.89 7.79
C ALA A 237 6.98 16.23 7.25
N LYS A 238 6.14 16.21 6.21
CA LYS A 238 5.51 17.43 5.67
C LYS A 238 4.30 17.83 6.50
N LEU A 239 3.85 19.07 6.34
CA LEU A 239 2.60 19.52 6.94
C LEU A 239 1.42 18.69 6.40
N GLY A 240 0.77 17.90 7.27
CA GLY A 240 -0.24 16.93 6.84
C GLY A 240 -1.47 17.57 6.21
N SER A 241 -1.90 18.74 6.70
CA SER A 241 -3.01 19.49 6.10
C SER A 241 -2.68 19.96 4.68
N ALA A 242 -1.44 20.38 4.39
CA ALA A 242 -1.02 20.77 3.06
C ALA A 242 -0.97 19.57 2.10
N VAL A 243 -0.49 18.42 2.57
CA VAL A 243 -0.51 17.17 1.78
C VAL A 243 -1.94 16.74 1.47
N LYS A 244 -2.83 16.80 2.47
CA LYS A 244 -4.26 16.44 2.32
C LYS A 244 -4.95 17.30 1.27
N ILE A 245 -4.92 18.64 1.42
CA ILE A 245 -5.58 19.55 0.46
C ILE A 245 -4.97 19.41 -0.95
N GLY A 246 -3.65 19.19 -1.02
CA GLY A 246 -2.93 18.94 -2.26
C GLY A 246 -3.37 17.66 -2.96
N LYS A 247 -3.49 16.55 -2.23
CA LYS A 247 -3.96 15.26 -2.79
C LYS A 247 -5.39 15.36 -3.30
N GLU A 248 -6.30 15.96 -2.51
CA GLU A 248 -7.69 16.16 -2.92
C GLU A 248 -7.76 17.01 -4.19
N ALA A 249 -7.04 18.13 -4.23
CA ALA A 249 -7.02 19.02 -5.39
C ALA A 249 -6.39 18.34 -6.62
N PHE A 250 -5.34 17.54 -6.44
CA PHE A 250 -4.69 16.80 -7.52
C PHE A 250 -5.66 15.89 -8.25
N TYR A 251 -6.38 15.04 -7.53
CA TYR A 251 -7.33 14.12 -8.17
C TYR A 251 -8.57 14.82 -8.73
N ARG A 252 -9.05 15.85 -8.06
CA ARG A 252 -10.26 16.57 -8.48
C ARG A 252 -10.03 17.35 -9.78
N GLN A 253 -8.90 18.07 -9.91
CA GLN A 253 -8.61 18.85 -11.10
C GLN A 253 -8.39 18.00 -12.36
N LEU A 254 -7.93 16.73 -12.21
CA LEU A 254 -7.72 15.83 -13.35
C LEU A 254 -9.00 15.46 -14.11
N GLU A 255 -10.17 15.65 -13.49
CA GLU A 255 -11.49 15.41 -14.10
C GLU A 255 -12.14 16.69 -14.65
N MET A 256 -11.43 17.84 -14.62
CA MET A 256 -11.93 19.16 -15.05
C MET A 256 -11.39 19.56 -16.42
N GLY A 257 -12.07 20.51 -17.06
CA GLY A 257 -11.51 21.27 -18.18
C GLY A 257 -10.36 22.16 -17.71
N LEU A 258 -9.49 22.59 -18.63
CA LEU A 258 -8.26 23.33 -18.29
C LEU A 258 -8.53 24.61 -17.48
N ASP A 259 -9.50 25.42 -17.94
CA ASP A 259 -9.81 26.72 -17.31
C ASP A 259 -10.44 26.49 -15.93
N ASP A 260 -11.39 25.57 -15.82
CA ASP A 260 -12.02 25.18 -14.54
C ASP A 260 -10.99 24.62 -13.55
N ALA A 261 -10.01 23.84 -14.04
CA ALA A 261 -8.93 23.29 -13.22
C ALA A 261 -8.05 24.39 -12.62
N TYR A 262 -7.68 25.41 -13.42
CA TYR A 262 -6.91 26.57 -12.92
C TYR A 262 -7.72 27.43 -11.96
N ASP A 263 -8.98 27.68 -12.24
CA ASP A 263 -9.85 28.43 -11.32
C ASP A 263 -10.01 27.74 -9.98
N TYR A 264 -10.30 26.42 -10.00
CA TYR A 264 -10.39 25.61 -8.80
C TYR A 264 -9.07 25.57 -8.01
N THR A 265 -7.95 25.29 -8.68
CA THR A 265 -6.66 25.16 -7.99
C THR A 265 -6.13 26.50 -7.50
N ARG A 266 -6.45 27.65 -8.15
CA ARG A 266 -6.21 28.99 -7.62
C ARG A 266 -6.88 29.15 -6.26
N ASP A 267 -8.16 28.77 -6.14
CA ASP A 267 -8.91 28.94 -4.90
C ASP A 267 -8.34 28.05 -3.78
N VAL A 268 -7.92 26.82 -4.10
CA VAL A 268 -7.20 25.94 -3.18
C VAL A 268 -5.87 26.56 -2.72
N MET A 269 -5.09 27.17 -3.63
CA MET A 269 -3.85 27.86 -3.28
C MET A 269 -4.10 29.07 -2.37
N VAL A 270 -5.14 29.85 -2.64
CA VAL A 270 -5.52 31.02 -1.80
C VAL A 270 -5.89 30.53 -0.40
N GLU A 271 -6.72 29.49 -0.27
CA GLU A 271 -7.09 28.90 1.01
C GLU A 271 -5.84 28.46 1.79
N ASN A 272 -4.95 27.68 1.16
CA ASN A 272 -3.73 27.19 1.80
C ASN A 272 -2.80 28.35 2.22
N MET A 273 -2.69 29.42 1.43
CA MET A 273 -1.88 30.59 1.78
C MET A 273 -2.36 31.35 3.03
N LEU A 274 -3.65 31.26 3.35
CA LEU A 274 -4.24 31.92 4.53
C LEU A 274 -4.05 31.11 5.83
N TRP A 275 -3.52 29.91 5.77
CA TRP A 275 -3.29 29.10 6.96
C TRP A 275 -2.09 29.60 7.77
N ARG A 276 -2.22 29.59 9.10
CA ARG A 276 -1.13 29.93 10.04
C ARG A 276 0.13 29.12 9.79
N ASP A 277 0.00 27.82 9.56
CA ASP A 277 1.15 26.95 9.34
C ASP A 277 1.83 27.19 7.99
N THR A 278 1.13 27.74 6.99
CA THR A 278 1.74 28.21 5.74
C THR A 278 2.56 29.48 5.98
N GLU A 279 2.04 30.43 6.78
CA GLU A 279 2.78 31.63 7.19
C GLU A 279 4.06 31.25 7.96
N GLU A 280 3.93 30.35 8.93
CA GLU A 280 5.07 29.81 9.69
C GLU A 280 6.10 29.13 8.77
N GLY A 281 5.65 28.28 7.84
CA GLY A 281 6.53 27.60 6.90
C GLY A 281 7.32 28.54 6.01
N ILE A 282 6.68 29.64 5.54
CA ILE A 282 7.34 30.68 4.75
C ILE A 282 8.34 31.45 5.61
N ALA A 283 7.97 31.86 6.83
CA ALA A 283 8.86 32.56 7.75
C ALA A 283 10.09 31.71 8.11
N ALA A 284 9.86 30.43 8.47
CA ALA A 284 10.93 29.49 8.78
C ALA A 284 11.91 29.29 7.62
N PHE A 285 11.38 29.21 6.37
CA PHE A 285 12.21 29.10 5.17
C PHE A 285 13.10 30.34 4.95
N ILE A 286 12.53 31.53 5.12
CA ILE A 286 13.26 32.81 4.96
C ILE A 286 14.34 32.93 6.06
N GLU A 287 14.02 32.55 7.29
CA GLU A 287 14.89 32.59 8.45
C GLU A 287 15.90 31.42 8.51
N LYS A 288 15.78 30.45 7.59
CA LYS A 288 16.62 29.24 7.52
C LYS A 288 16.59 28.39 8.80
N ARG A 289 15.43 28.26 9.40
CA ARG A 289 15.18 27.40 10.58
C ARG A 289 14.15 26.33 10.24
N PRO A 290 14.06 25.24 11.04
CA PRO A 290 12.96 24.30 10.95
C PRO A 290 11.61 24.98 11.27
N PRO A 291 10.52 24.64 10.56
CA PRO A 291 9.20 25.14 10.88
C PRO A 291 8.60 24.46 12.12
N GLU A 292 7.75 25.20 12.84
CA GLU A 292 6.99 24.71 13.99
C GLU A 292 5.50 24.55 13.62
N TRP A 293 5.12 23.34 13.18
CA TRP A 293 3.76 23.03 12.79
C TRP A 293 2.83 22.91 14.01
N THR A 294 1.59 23.36 13.86
CA THR A 294 0.55 23.24 14.89
C THR A 294 -0.47 22.13 14.59
N GLN A 295 -0.38 21.49 13.43
CA GLN A 295 -1.27 20.40 13.00
C GLN A 295 -0.56 19.06 12.92
#